data_881c23ec8752edd208143796126404c6
#
_entry.id   881c23ec8752edd208143796126404c6
#
_cell.length_a   1.000
_cell.length_b   1.000
_cell.length_c   1.000
_cell.angle_alpha   90.00
_cell.angle_beta   90.00
_cell.angle_gamma   90.00
#
_symmetry.space_group_name_H-M   'P 1'
#
loop_
_entity.id
_entity.type
_entity.pdbx_description
1 polymer ?
#
loop_
_entity_poly.entity_id
_entity_poly.type
_entity_poly.pdbx_seq_one_letter_code
_entity_poly.pdbx_strand_id
1 'polypeptide(L)'
;MSLFTMIAFSFLCAGVYYLCPLRHRWMILLAVSYAYYAYCGMNALPFILLTTLSTWGGALLIHRIGEKSKAALKARKAELDAAAKKALKAEAKGRQRILFWSVLLLNFGILALLKYTSPVLTAFGRPALNLVLPLGISFYTFQSMGYLIDVANGKYAPEKNPLRFALFVSFFPQLI
;
A
#
# COMPACT_ATOMS: atom_id res chain seq x y z
N MET A 1 17.43 -13.73 -13.42
CA MET A 1 17.15 -14.93 -12.57
C MET A 1 16.65 -16.03 -13.48
N SER A 2 17.14 -17.27 -13.34
CA SER A 2 16.64 -18.37 -14.13
C SER A 2 15.26 -18.83 -13.61
N LEU A 3 14.40 -19.32 -14.49
CA LEU A 3 13.09 -19.87 -14.13
C LEU A 3 13.23 -20.98 -13.06
N PHE A 4 14.30 -21.75 -13.15
CA PHE A 4 14.65 -22.82 -12.20
C PHE A 4 14.85 -22.28 -10.78
N THR A 5 15.57 -21.17 -10.60
CA THR A 5 15.79 -20.54 -9.28
C THR A 5 14.50 -20.04 -8.68
N MET A 6 13.57 -19.51 -9.49
CA MET A 6 12.26 -19.05 -9.02
C MET A 6 11.39 -20.23 -8.55
N ILE A 7 11.37 -21.32 -9.32
CA ILE A 7 10.63 -22.54 -8.97
C ILE A 7 11.20 -23.17 -7.70
N ALA A 8 12.52 -23.33 -7.61
CA ALA A 8 13.19 -23.91 -6.44
C ALA A 8 12.92 -23.07 -5.18
N PHE A 9 12.98 -21.74 -5.29
CA PHE A 9 12.66 -20.82 -4.19
C PHE A 9 11.19 -20.95 -3.75
N SER A 10 10.26 -21.07 -4.68
CA SER A 10 8.83 -21.25 -4.39
C SER A 10 8.57 -22.58 -3.66
N PHE A 11 9.21 -23.66 -4.06
CA PHE A 11 9.10 -24.95 -3.36
C PHE A 11 9.72 -24.91 -1.97
N LEU A 12 10.88 -24.26 -1.81
CA LEU A 12 11.51 -24.07 -0.49
C LEU A 12 10.57 -23.28 0.44
N CYS A 13 9.97 -22.18 -0.05
CA CYS A 13 9.00 -21.40 0.69
C CYS A 13 7.77 -22.21 1.09
N ALA A 14 7.23 -23.02 0.19
CA ALA A 14 6.11 -23.91 0.48
C ALA A 14 6.48 -24.93 1.56
N GLY A 15 7.66 -25.55 1.47
CA GLY A 15 8.16 -26.49 2.48
C GLY A 15 8.24 -25.85 3.88
N VAL A 16 8.88 -24.69 3.99
CA VAL A 16 8.99 -23.95 5.27
C VAL A 16 7.61 -23.52 5.78
N TYR A 17 6.73 -23.09 4.90
CA TYR A 17 5.36 -22.70 5.24
C TYR A 17 4.57 -23.85 5.88
N TYR A 18 4.65 -25.07 5.33
CA TYR A 18 3.92 -26.23 5.84
C TYR A 18 4.52 -26.79 7.14
N LEU A 19 5.82 -26.67 7.34
CA LEU A 19 6.51 -27.10 8.57
C LEU A 19 6.18 -26.21 9.78
N CYS A 20 5.72 -24.97 9.55
CA CYS A 20 5.43 -24.02 10.63
C CYS A 20 4.00 -24.12 11.15
N PRO A 21 3.79 -23.85 12.47
CA PRO A 21 2.46 -23.80 13.04
C PRO A 21 1.64 -22.67 12.43
N LEU A 22 0.33 -22.91 12.23
CA LEU A 22 -0.62 -22.02 11.56
C LEU A 22 -0.53 -20.55 12.01
N ARG A 23 -0.27 -20.33 13.30
CA ARG A 23 -0.21 -18.99 13.90
C ARG A 23 0.93 -18.12 13.33
N HIS A 24 2.04 -18.71 12.91
CA HIS A 24 3.26 -17.99 12.48
C HIS A 24 3.49 -18.02 10.96
N ARG A 25 2.67 -18.74 10.22
CA ARG A 25 2.82 -18.91 8.76
C ARG A 25 2.90 -17.59 7.98
N TRP A 26 2.07 -16.63 8.35
CA TRP A 26 2.08 -15.31 7.70
C TRP A 26 3.39 -14.54 7.92
N MET A 27 4.06 -14.74 9.09
CA MET A 27 5.35 -14.09 9.38
C MET A 27 6.45 -14.64 8.51
N ILE A 28 6.41 -15.94 8.22
CA ILE A 28 7.37 -16.61 7.33
C ILE A 28 7.19 -16.08 5.91
N LEU A 29 5.96 -16.01 5.43
CA LEU A 29 5.67 -15.44 4.11
C LEU A 29 6.17 -14.00 4.00
N LEU A 30 6.00 -13.20 5.06
CA LEU A 30 6.51 -11.84 5.13
C LEU A 30 8.04 -11.82 5.04
N ALA A 31 8.71 -12.60 5.89
CA ALA A 31 10.18 -12.66 5.92
C ALA A 31 10.75 -13.11 4.58
N VAL A 32 10.18 -14.15 3.99
CA VAL A 32 10.58 -14.67 2.68
C VAL A 32 10.34 -13.64 1.57
N SER A 33 9.20 -12.94 1.58
CA SER A 33 8.91 -11.90 0.60
C SER A 33 9.92 -10.76 0.66
N TYR A 34 10.24 -10.27 1.85
CA TYR A 34 11.26 -9.23 2.01
C TYR A 34 12.68 -9.72 1.71
N ALA A 35 13.02 -10.97 2.06
CA ALA A 35 14.31 -11.58 1.67
C ALA A 35 14.45 -11.67 0.16
N TYR A 36 13.37 -12.05 -0.55
CA TYR A 36 13.34 -12.06 -2.00
C TYR A 36 13.53 -10.66 -2.60
N TYR A 37 12.87 -9.64 -2.04
CA TYR A 37 13.06 -8.25 -2.44
C TYR A 37 14.49 -7.77 -2.23
N ALA A 38 15.09 -8.09 -1.07
CA ALA A 38 16.47 -7.75 -0.77
C ALA A 38 17.45 -8.42 -1.74
N TYR A 39 17.17 -9.66 -2.11
CA TYR A 39 17.96 -10.40 -3.11
C TYR A 39 17.84 -9.78 -4.52
N CYS A 40 16.65 -9.36 -4.93
CA CYS A 40 16.42 -8.72 -6.23
C CYS A 40 17.04 -7.31 -6.34
N GLY A 41 17.24 -6.62 -5.21
CA GLY A 41 17.88 -5.31 -5.16
C GLY A 41 17.55 -4.53 -3.88
N MET A 42 18.53 -4.34 -3.03
CA MET A 42 18.40 -3.59 -1.77
C MET A 42 17.83 -2.17 -1.98
N ASN A 43 18.15 -1.54 -3.11
CA ASN A 43 17.67 -0.19 -3.46
C ASN A 43 16.16 -0.13 -3.73
N ALA A 44 15.49 -1.28 -3.90
CA ALA A 44 14.06 -1.37 -4.12
C ALA A 44 13.24 -1.35 -2.81
N LEU A 45 13.85 -1.78 -1.69
CA LEU A 45 13.20 -1.89 -0.38
C LEU A 45 12.59 -0.57 0.13
N PRO A 46 13.26 0.59 0.06
CA PRO A 46 12.69 1.84 0.54
C PRO A 46 11.36 2.20 -0.13
N PHE A 47 11.21 1.90 -1.42
CA PHE A 47 10.00 2.23 -2.17
C PHE A 47 8.80 1.38 -1.77
N ILE A 48 8.99 0.06 -1.60
CA ILE A 48 7.90 -0.81 -1.14
C ILE A 48 7.51 -0.51 0.30
N LEU A 49 8.48 -0.18 1.17
CA LEU A 49 8.21 0.25 2.55
C LEU A 49 7.44 1.57 2.57
N LEU A 50 7.83 2.54 1.76
CA LEU A 50 7.17 3.84 1.67
C LEU A 50 5.72 3.69 1.16
N THR A 51 5.50 2.89 0.11
CA THR A 51 4.15 2.58 -0.39
C THR A 51 3.31 1.88 0.68
N THR A 52 3.89 0.90 1.37
CA THR A 52 3.20 0.16 2.44
C THR A 52 2.80 1.09 3.58
N LEU A 53 3.73 1.88 4.11
CA LEU A 53 3.49 2.74 5.26
C LEU A 53 2.55 3.90 4.93
N SER A 54 2.72 4.55 3.77
CA SER A 54 1.87 5.65 3.34
C SER A 54 0.43 5.20 3.11
N THR A 55 0.22 4.05 2.47
CA THR A 55 -1.11 3.51 2.19
C THR A 55 -1.77 3.00 3.47
N TRP A 56 -1.06 2.24 4.31
CA TRP A 56 -1.57 1.75 5.58
C TRP A 56 -1.95 2.89 6.52
N GLY A 57 -1.04 3.86 6.72
CA GLY A 57 -1.29 5.04 7.55
C GLY A 57 -2.44 5.89 7.02
N GLY A 58 -2.47 6.13 5.71
CA GLY A 58 -3.55 6.85 5.03
C GLY A 58 -4.91 6.17 5.22
N ALA A 59 -4.99 4.86 5.02
CA ALA A 59 -6.22 4.08 5.21
C ALA A 59 -6.73 4.15 6.66
N LEU A 60 -5.83 4.00 7.65
CA LEU A 60 -6.19 4.14 9.07
C LEU A 60 -6.71 5.53 9.40
N LEU A 61 -6.06 6.58 8.90
CA LEU A 61 -6.47 7.97 9.16
C LEU A 61 -7.82 8.29 8.51
N ILE A 62 -8.03 7.86 7.26
CA ILE A 62 -9.31 8.01 6.55
C ILE A 62 -10.43 7.35 7.35
N HIS A 63 -10.21 6.13 7.79
CA HIS A 63 -11.20 5.40 8.60
C HIS A 63 -11.46 6.09 9.94
N ARG A 64 -10.40 6.51 10.67
CA ARG A 64 -10.54 7.22 11.96
C ARG A 64 -11.32 8.52 11.82
N ILE A 65 -11.09 9.30 10.77
CA ILE A 65 -11.85 10.53 10.51
C ILE A 65 -13.34 10.21 10.33
N GLY A 66 -13.66 9.16 9.55
CA GLY A 66 -15.03 8.70 9.35
C GLY A 66 -15.71 8.27 10.64
N GLU A 67 -15.05 7.43 11.44
CA GLU A 67 -15.58 6.94 12.72
C GLU A 67 -15.77 8.06 13.75
N LYS A 68 -14.81 8.99 13.85
CA LYS A 68 -14.96 10.19 14.72
C LYS A 68 -16.16 11.03 14.32
N SER A 69 -16.37 11.24 13.02
CA SER A 69 -17.53 11.99 12.52
C SER A 69 -18.85 11.27 12.84
N LYS A 70 -18.91 9.95 12.65
CA LYS A 70 -20.08 9.13 13.01
C LYS A 70 -20.37 9.18 14.51
N ALA A 71 -19.33 9.05 15.35
CA ALA A 71 -19.44 9.10 16.81
C ALA A 71 -19.93 10.48 17.29
N ALA A 72 -19.38 11.57 16.74
CA ALA A 72 -19.82 12.93 17.05
C ALA A 72 -21.29 13.18 16.66
N LEU A 73 -21.71 12.68 15.50
CA LEU A 73 -23.10 12.75 15.05
C LEU A 73 -24.06 11.95 15.94
N LYS A 74 -23.59 10.80 16.46
CA LYS A 74 -24.38 9.95 17.37
C LYS A 74 -24.53 10.61 18.74
N ALA A 75 -23.43 11.16 19.28
CA ALA A 75 -23.42 11.81 20.60
C ALA A 75 -24.27 13.08 20.65
N ARG A 76 -24.32 13.85 19.55
CA ARG A 76 -25.05 15.10 19.47
C ARG A 76 -26.35 15.01 18.67
N LYS A 77 -26.93 13.82 18.54
CA LYS A 77 -28.10 13.56 17.68
C LYS A 77 -29.32 14.41 18.06
N ALA A 78 -29.51 14.73 19.35
CA ALA A 78 -30.62 15.54 19.87
C ALA A 78 -30.40 17.07 19.76
N GLU A 79 -29.13 17.52 19.76
CA GLU A 79 -28.77 18.93 19.81
C GLU A 79 -28.47 19.55 18.44
N LEU A 80 -28.14 18.74 17.43
CA LEU A 80 -27.72 19.22 16.13
C LEU A 80 -28.91 19.35 15.17
N ASP A 81 -29.07 20.52 14.57
CA ASP A 81 -29.95 20.76 13.42
C ASP A 81 -29.50 19.96 12.18
N ALA A 82 -30.41 19.76 11.25
CA ALA A 82 -30.13 19.05 9.98
C ALA A 82 -28.98 19.69 9.20
N ALA A 83 -28.89 21.03 9.22
CA ALA A 83 -27.83 21.80 8.59
C ALA A 83 -26.45 21.52 9.25
N ALA A 84 -26.38 21.52 10.58
CA ALA A 84 -25.16 21.26 11.33
C ALA A 84 -24.66 19.79 11.12
N LYS A 85 -25.60 18.84 11.05
CA LYS A 85 -25.26 17.40 10.71
C LYS A 85 -24.67 17.30 9.31
N LYS A 86 -25.21 18.03 8.34
CA LYS A 86 -24.72 18.04 6.96
C LYS A 86 -23.33 18.68 6.87
N ALA A 87 -23.10 19.79 7.59
CA ALA A 87 -21.81 20.48 7.64
C ALA A 87 -20.70 19.57 8.24
N LEU A 88 -20.95 18.90 9.36
CA LEU A 88 -20.02 17.98 10.01
C LEU A 88 -19.64 16.79 9.11
N LYS A 89 -20.63 16.24 8.38
CA LYS A 89 -20.36 15.18 7.39
C LYS A 89 -19.53 15.69 6.21
N ALA A 90 -19.82 16.90 5.73
CA ALA A 90 -19.11 17.51 4.60
C ALA A 90 -17.65 17.81 4.97
N GLU A 91 -17.39 18.33 6.17
CA GLU A 91 -16.05 18.59 6.69
C GLU A 91 -15.23 17.28 6.80
N ALA A 92 -15.81 16.24 7.41
CA ALA A 92 -15.13 14.95 7.51
C ALA A 92 -14.82 14.34 6.14
N LYS A 93 -15.77 14.42 5.19
CA LYS A 93 -15.54 13.97 3.81
C LYS A 93 -14.47 14.80 3.10
N GLY A 94 -14.43 16.11 3.33
CA GLY A 94 -13.39 16.99 2.79
C GLY A 94 -12.00 16.57 3.27
N ARG A 95 -11.81 16.36 4.57
CA ARG A 95 -10.55 15.88 5.15
C ARG A 95 -10.16 14.50 4.64
N GLN A 96 -11.11 13.55 4.55
CA GLN A 96 -10.86 12.22 3.99
C GLN A 96 -10.41 12.32 2.53
N ARG A 97 -11.05 13.18 1.72
CA ARG A 97 -10.73 13.37 0.31
C ARG A 97 -9.33 13.97 0.12
N ILE A 98 -8.95 14.96 0.91
CA ILE A 98 -7.60 15.56 0.86
C ILE A 98 -6.57 14.48 1.16
N LEU A 99 -6.74 13.73 2.26
CA LEU A 99 -5.82 12.68 2.65
C LEU A 99 -5.73 11.56 1.60
N PHE A 100 -6.86 11.14 1.04
CA PHE A 100 -6.94 10.16 -0.03
C PHE A 100 -6.11 10.60 -1.25
N TRP A 101 -6.32 11.83 -1.74
CA TRP A 101 -5.59 12.35 -2.89
C TRP A 101 -4.10 12.55 -2.58
N SER A 102 -3.74 12.96 -1.36
CA SER A 102 -2.33 13.09 -0.96
C SER A 102 -1.59 11.76 -1.03
N VAL A 103 -2.17 10.68 -0.48
CA VAL A 103 -1.56 9.34 -0.53
C VAL A 103 -1.49 8.81 -1.96
N LEU A 104 -2.55 9.02 -2.74
CA LEU A 104 -2.61 8.60 -4.13
C LEU A 104 -1.56 9.32 -4.98
N LEU A 105 -1.47 10.65 -4.89
CA LEU A 105 -0.49 11.45 -5.62
C LEU A 105 0.95 11.11 -5.20
N LEU A 106 1.20 10.86 -3.92
CA LEU A 106 2.51 10.42 -3.43
C LEU A 106 2.94 9.13 -4.13
N ASN A 107 2.11 8.09 -4.08
CA ASN A 107 2.47 6.77 -4.59
C ASN A 107 2.54 6.72 -6.13
N PHE A 108 1.56 7.32 -6.82
CA PHE A 108 1.62 7.44 -8.28
C PHE A 108 2.71 8.40 -8.76
N GLY A 109 3.01 9.46 -7.98
CA GLY A 109 4.12 10.37 -8.26
C GLY A 109 5.46 9.65 -8.22
N ILE A 110 5.70 8.83 -7.20
CA ILE A 110 6.91 8.01 -7.10
C ILE A 110 7.00 7.02 -8.27
N LEU A 111 5.89 6.33 -8.59
CA LEU A 111 5.82 5.42 -9.72
C LEU A 111 6.14 6.15 -11.04
N ALA A 112 5.55 7.32 -11.25
CA ALA A 112 5.76 8.12 -12.45
C ALA A 112 7.22 8.61 -12.57
N LEU A 113 7.78 9.11 -11.48
CA LEU A 113 9.18 9.54 -11.43
C LEU A 113 10.13 8.39 -11.75
N LEU A 114 9.97 7.24 -11.14
CA LEU A 114 10.88 6.11 -11.36
C LEU A 114 10.73 5.51 -12.77
N LYS A 115 9.52 5.43 -13.29
CA LYS A 115 9.23 4.74 -14.56
C LYS A 115 9.44 5.63 -15.77
N TYR A 116 9.07 6.92 -15.68
CA TYR A 116 8.99 7.79 -16.84
C TYR A 116 10.09 8.84 -16.95
N THR A 117 10.86 9.12 -15.87
CA THR A 117 11.91 10.14 -15.91
C THR A 117 12.99 9.81 -16.96
N SER A 118 13.48 8.57 -16.99
CA SER A 118 14.53 8.18 -17.92
C SER A 118 14.07 8.24 -19.38
N PRO A 119 12.92 7.64 -19.79
CA PRO A 119 12.39 7.78 -21.14
C PRO A 119 12.13 9.23 -21.57
N VAL A 120 11.59 10.05 -20.67
CA VAL A 120 11.34 11.48 -20.95
C VAL A 120 12.64 12.24 -21.20
N LEU A 121 13.64 12.08 -20.34
CA LEU A 121 14.94 12.73 -20.54
C LEU A 121 15.59 12.34 -21.87
N THR A 122 15.51 11.05 -22.23
CA THR A 122 16.04 10.55 -23.52
C THR A 122 15.30 11.17 -24.70
N ALA A 123 13.98 11.33 -24.61
CA ALA A 123 13.19 12.00 -25.64
C ALA A 123 13.58 13.48 -25.84
N PHE A 124 14.07 14.13 -24.80
CA PHE A 124 14.61 15.51 -24.86
C PHE A 124 16.12 15.58 -25.14
N GLY A 125 16.73 14.47 -25.61
CA GLY A 125 18.17 14.43 -25.95
C GLY A 125 19.11 14.51 -24.75
N ARG A 126 18.61 14.26 -23.53
CA ARG A 126 19.43 14.23 -22.30
C ARG A 126 19.83 12.78 -21.96
N PRO A 127 20.96 12.60 -21.25
CA PRO A 127 21.38 11.26 -20.84
C PRO A 127 20.33 10.60 -19.93
N ALA A 128 20.07 9.31 -20.16
CA ALA A 128 19.19 8.53 -19.33
C ALA A 128 19.73 8.45 -17.88
N LEU A 129 18.88 8.63 -16.90
CA LEU A 129 19.21 8.38 -15.51
C LEU A 129 19.12 6.87 -15.23
N ASN A 130 20.18 6.31 -14.65
CA ASN A 130 20.19 4.91 -14.20
C ASN A 130 19.35 4.74 -12.92
N LEU A 131 18.04 5.00 -13.04
CA LEU A 131 17.11 4.77 -11.94
C LEU A 131 16.82 3.26 -11.85
N VAL A 132 17.11 2.68 -10.69
CA VAL A 132 16.78 1.29 -10.42
C VAL A 132 15.27 1.20 -10.27
N LEU A 133 14.61 0.58 -11.26
CA LEU A 133 13.17 0.33 -11.21
C LEU A 133 12.91 -0.88 -10.29
N PRO A 134 12.23 -0.69 -9.14
CA PRO A 134 11.90 -1.81 -8.26
C PRO A 134 11.04 -2.86 -8.96
N LEU A 135 11.36 -4.14 -8.75
CA LEU A 135 10.57 -5.24 -9.27
C LEU A 135 9.10 -5.10 -8.79
N GLY A 136 8.16 -5.17 -9.72
CA GLY A 136 6.73 -5.13 -9.40
C GLY A 136 6.19 -3.78 -8.91
N ILE A 137 6.96 -2.66 -9.01
CA ILE A 137 6.52 -1.35 -8.48
C ILE A 137 5.14 -0.92 -8.99
N SER A 138 4.85 -1.14 -10.26
CA SER A 138 3.53 -0.82 -10.82
C SER A 138 2.44 -1.67 -10.17
N PHE A 139 2.70 -2.97 -10.00
CA PHE A 139 1.74 -3.91 -9.47
C PHE A 139 1.39 -3.60 -8.01
N TYR A 140 2.39 -3.52 -7.12
CA TYR A 140 2.11 -3.27 -5.71
C TYR A 140 1.55 -1.85 -5.46
N THR A 141 1.90 -0.87 -6.31
CA THR A 141 1.30 0.47 -6.23
C THR A 141 -0.19 0.42 -6.57
N PHE A 142 -0.57 -0.22 -7.68
CA PHE A 142 -1.99 -0.37 -8.05
C PHE A 142 -2.78 -1.18 -7.02
N GLN A 143 -2.21 -2.26 -6.50
CA GLN A 143 -2.82 -3.07 -5.45
C GLN A 143 -3.07 -2.26 -4.17
N SER A 144 -2.06 -1.50 -3.74
CA SER A 144 -2.16 -0.63 -2.56
C SER A 144 -3.21 0.48 -2.74
N MET A 145 -3.27 1.06 -3.96
CA MET A 145 -4.28 2.09 -4.25
C MET A 145 -5.69 1.51 -4.33
N GLY A 146 -5.85 0.31 -4.89
CA GLY A 146 -7.13 -0.41 -4.86
C GLY A 146 -7.65 -0.61 -3.44
N TYR A 147 -6.77 -1.07 -2.55
CA TYR A 147 -7.09 -1.18 -1.13
C TYR A 147 -7.48 0.16 -0.50
N LEU A 148 -6.73 1.24 -0.77
CA LEU A 148 -7.03 2.57 -0.25
C LEU A 148 -8.41 3.08 -0.71
N ILE A 149 -8.74 2.85 -1.98
CA ILE A 149 -10.05 3.18 -2.57
C ILE A 149 -11.17 2.41 -1.86
N ASP A 150 -10.99 1.12 -1.63
CA ASP A 150 -12.01 0.29 -0.98
C ASP A 150 -12.25 0.69 0.48
N VAL A 151 -11.19 1.03 1.22
CA VAL A 151 -11.30 1.57 2.58
C VAL A 151 -11.96 2.95 2.58
N ALA A 152 -11.59 3.85 1.65
CA ALA A 152 -12.17 5.18 1.53
C ALA A 152 -13.67 5.13 1.19
N ASN A 153 -14.09 4.15 0.40
CA ASN A 153 -15.49 3.89 0.08
C ASN A 153 -16.25 3.15 1.19
N GLY A 154 -15.55 2.75 2.26
CA GLY A 154 -16.17 2.06 3.40
C GLY A 154 -16.54 0.60 3.14
N LYS A 155 -15.99 -0.04 2.10
CA LYS A 155 -16.24 -1.47 1.82
C LYS A 155 -15.65 -2.37 2.91
N TYR A 156 -14.46 -2.00 3.40
CA TYR A 156 -13.71 -2.77 4.41
C TYR A 156 -13.17 -1.84 5.49
N ALA A 157 -13.07 -2.37 6.71
CA ALA A 157 -12.28 -1.75 7.76
C ALA A 157 -10.79 -1.92 7.45
N PRO A 158 -9.93 -0.91 7.71
CA PRO A 158 -8.51 -1.03 7.45
C PRO A 158 -7.85 -2.06 8.35
N GLU A 159 -6.86 -2.78 7.80
CA GLU A 159 -6.02 -3.69 8.57
C GLU A 159 -5.25 -2.90 9.63
N LYS A 160 -5.35 -3.35 10.89
CA LYS A 160 -4.71 -2.68 12.03
C LYS A 160 -3.23 -3.05 12.17
N ASN A 161 -2.87 -4.25 11.72
CA ASN A 161 -1.50 -4.74 11.84
C ASN A 161 -0.68 -4.34 10.60
N PRO A 162 0.35 -3.48 10.76
CA PRO A 162 1.17 -3.01 9.64
C PRO A 162 1.92 -4.17 8.95
N LEU A 163 2.31 -5.20 9.70
CA LEU A 163 3.04 -6.34 9.13
C LEU A 163 2.16 -7.23 8.26
N ARG A 164 0.88 -7.38 8.60
CA ARG A 164 -0.08 -8.10 7.75
C ARG A 164 -0.36 -7.32 6.47
N PHE A 165 -0.47 -6.00 6.57
CA PHE A 165 -0.61 -5.16 5.40
C PHE A 165 0.67 -5.17 4.55
N ALA A 166 1.85 -5.15 5.19
CA ALA A 166 3.13 -5.29 4.51
C ALA A 166 3.21 -6.61 3.72
N LEU A 167 2.76 -7.73 4.30
CA LEU A 167 2.67 -9.00 3.59
C LEU A 167 1.74 -8.91 2.37
N PHE A 168 0.57 -8.27 2.50
CA PHE A 168 -0.36 -8.08 1.40
C PHE A 168 0.29 -7.35 0.22
N VAL A 169 1.07 -6.29 0.50
CA VAL A 169 1.74 -5.48 -0.53
C VAL A 169 2.95 -6.20 -1.13
N SER A 170 3.73 -6.92 -0.31
CA SER A 170 5.01 -7.53 -0.70
C SER A 170 4.94 -9.00 -1.10
N PHE A 171 3.75 -9.56 -1.20
CA PHE A 171 3.57 -10.99 -1.46
C PHE A 171 4.28 -11.43 -2.74
N PHE A 172 5.44 -12.10 -2.60
CA PHE A 172 6.35 -12.37 -3.70
C PHE A 172 5.77 -13.21 -4.86
N PRO A 173 4.89 -14.22 -4.64
CA PRO A 173 4.33 -14.98 -5.75
C PRO A 173 3.48 -14.15 -6.70
N GLN A 174 2.94 -13.05 -6.23
CA GLN A 174 2.08 -12.15 -6.99
C GLN A 174 2.90 -11.13 -7.82
N LEU A 175 4.19 -10.96 -7.50
CA LEU A 175 5.08 -10.00 -8.14
C LEU A 175 5.89 -10.61 -9.28
N ILE A 176 5.88 -11.94 -9.39
CA ILE A 176 6.51 -12.73 -10.43
C ILE A 176 5.55 -12.96 -11.58
#